data_a7e5748131ba1a00c014d343c77648ae
#
_entry.id   a7e5748131ba1a00c014d343c77648ae
#
_cell.length_a   1.000
_cell.length_b   1.000
_cell.length_c   1.000
_cell.angle_alpha   90.00
_cell.angle_beta   90.00
_cell.angle_gamma   90.00
#
_symmetry.space_group_name_H-M   'P 1'
#
loop_
_entity.id
_entity.type
_entity.pdbx_description
1 polymer ?
#
loop_
_entity_poly.entity_id
_entity_poly.type
_entity_poly.pdbx_seq_one_letter_code
_entity_poly.pdbx_strand_id
1 'polypeptide(L)'
;RVKTRLCPPCTPRQAADLAAAALADTIDAIDALPEAAGIDRVLLLEGDPPAWLPHGWRVVPQSSGDLGQRLAAGFTRLGPGLVVGMETPAAVPALSLGLGALRSGSNVLGPALDGGYWAIGVADTRDDTCARAFAGVEMSTDRTGEQQLRRLHELGRPVVLLPTARDIDTFDDVVALAASTDPGSRSVPFARRLVRALG
;
A
#
# COMPACT_ATOMS: atom_id res chain seq x y z
N ARG A 1 -16.38 2.72 -4.85
CA ARG A 1 -15.78 3.76 -5.73
C ARG A 1 -14.29 3.84 -5.41
N VAL A 2 -13.44 3.72 -6.43
CA VAL A 2 -11.97 3.73 -6.32
C VAL A 2 -11.45 5.00 -7.00
N LYS A 3 -10.42 5.65 -6.42
CA LYS A 3 -9.68 6.75 -7.05
C LYS A 3 -10.55 7.95 -7.48
N THR A 4 -11.43 8.42 -6.62
CA THR A 4 -12.34 9.54 -6.93
C THR A 4 -11.62 10.87 -7.17
N ARG A 5 -10.39 11.06 -6.65
CA ARG A 5 -9.57 12.26 -6.88
C ARG A 5 -8.98 12.34 -8.30
N LEU A 6 -9.00 11.22 -9.04
CA LEU A 6 -8.68 11.23 -10.48
C LEU A 6 -9.83 11.73 -11.35
N CYS A 7 -11.03 11.87 -10.79
CA CYS A 7 -12.24 12.20 -11.54
C CYS A 7 -12.80 13.58 -11.13
N PRO A 8 -12.67 14.65 -11.94
CA PRO A 8 -12.08 14.72 -13.27
C PRO A 8 -10.53 14.76 -13.25
N PRO A 9 -9.81 14.64 -14.38
CA PRO A 9 -10.31 14.50 -15.74
C PRO A 9 -10.65 13.06 -16.16
N CYS A 10 -10.21 12.04 -15.40
CA CYS A 10 -10.53 10.65 -15.72
C CYS A 10 -12.01 10.34 -15.50
N THR A 11 -12.55 9.47 -16.32
CA THR A 11 -13.83 8.82 -16.00
C THR A 11 -13.65 7.81 -14.86
N PRO A 12 -14.73 7.46 -14.11
CA PRO A 12 -14.65 6.44 -13.06
C PRO A 12 -14.13 5.09 -13.57
N ARG A 13 -14.42 4.73 -14.81
CA ARG A 13 -13.92 3.49 -15.45
C ARG A 13 -12.41 3.58 -15.66
N GLN A 14 -11.91 4.67 -16.23
CA GLN A 14 -10.46 4.88 -16.42
C GLN A 14 -9.69 4.86 -15.11
N ALA A 15 -10.25 5.48 -14.05
CA ALA A 15 -9.66 5.45 -12.72
C ALA A 15 -9.61 4.03 -12.13
N ALA A 16 -10.68 3.24 -12.31
CA ALA A 16 -10.72 1.85 -11.86
C ALA A 16 -9.74 0.95 -12.65
N ASP A 17 -9.66 1.14 -13.97
CA ASP A 17 -8.73 0.38 -14.81
C ASP A 17 -7.26 0.69 -14.47
N LEU A 18 -6.94 1.96 -14.17
CA LEU A 18 -5.60 2.35 -13.68
C LEU A 18 -5.30 1.73 -12.31
N ALA A 19 -6.28 1.74 -11.39
CA ALA A 19 -6.12 1.12 -10.08
C ALA A 19 -5.88 -0.41 -10.20
N ALA A 20 -6.59 -1.08 -11.09
CA ALA A 20 -6.38 -2.51 -11.37
C ALA A 20 -4.98 -2.78 -11.95
N ALA A 21 -4.50 -1.92 -12.84
CA ALA A 21 -3.14 -2.03 -13.40
C ALA A 21 -2.08 -1.81 -12.31
N ALA A 22 -2.24 -0.80 -11.45
CA ALA A 22 -1.32 -0.54 -10.34
C ALA A 22 -1.31 -1.68 -9.30
N LEU A 23 -2.47 -2.26 -8.99
CA LEU A 23 -2.56 -3.45 -8.14
C LEU A 23 -1.79 -4.62 -8.75
N ALA A 24 -1.95 -4.87 -10.05
CA ALA A 24 -1.24 -5.95 -10.73
C ALA A 24 0.28 -5.73 -10.71
N ASP A 25 0.75 -4.49 -10.96
CA ASP A 25 2.17 -4.15 -10.86
C ASP A 25 2.70 -4.34 -9.43
N THR A 26 1.91 -3.97 -8.40
CA THR A 26 2.26 -4.19 -6.99
C THR A 26 2.41 -5.67 -6.66
N ILE A 27 1.49 -6.50 -7.13
CA ILE A 27 1.51 -7.96 -6.94
C ILE A 27 2.72 -8.58 -7.64
N ASP A 28 2.96 -8.23 -8.92
CA ASP A 28 4.11 -8.72 -9.68
C ASP A 28 5.44 -8.32 -9.00
N ALA A 29 5.53 -7.08 -8.49
CA ALA A 29 6.71 -6.60 -7.78
C ALA A 29 6.94 -7.32 -6.44
N ILE A 30 5.86 -7.64 -5.69
CA ILE A 30 5.96 -8.45 -4.46
C ILE A 30 6.41 -9.88 -4.78
N ASP A 31 5.87 -10.48 -5.85
CA ASP A 31 6.26 -11.83 -6.28
C ASP A 31 7.71 -11.90 -6.75
N ALA A 32 8.27 -10.79 -7.21
CA ALA A 32 9.68 -10.67 -7.60
C ALA A 32 10.65 -10.42 -6.43
N LEU A 33 10.16 -10.18 -5.20
CA LEU A 33 11.03 -9.99 -4.04
C LEU A 33 11.80 -11.29 -3.72
N PRO A 34 13.09 -11.20 -3.30
CA PRO A 34 13.86 -12.38 -2.88
C PRO A 34 13.18 -13.17 -1.76
N GLU A 35 12.43 -12.50 -0.90
CA GLU A 35 11.72 -13.08 0.23
C GLU A 35 10.37 -13.72 -0.15
N ALA A 36 9.89 -13.55 -1.37
CA ALA A 36 8.53 -13.95 -1.79
C ALA A 36 8.18 -15.42 -1.51
N ALA A 37 9.16 -16.32 -1.63
CA ALA A 37 8.95 -17.74 -1.34
C ALA A 37 8.81 -18.07 0.16
N GLY A 38 9.27 -17.17 1.04
CA GLY A 38 9.31 -17.37 2.50
C GLY A 38 8.29 -16.53 3.28
N ILE A 39 7.34 -15.88 2.60
CA ILE A 39 6.29 -15.05 3.21
C ILE A 39 4.90 -15.45 2.75
N ASP A 40 3.92 -15.30 3.64
CA ASP A 40 2.50 -15.36 3.27
C ASP A 40 2.13 -14.10 2.47
N ARG A 41 1.64 -14.27 1.24
CA ARG A 41 1.13 -13.19 0.40
C ARG A 41 -0.38 -13.13 0.49
N VAL A 42 -0.87 -12.03 1.02
CA VAL A 42 -2.29 -11.86 1.33
C VAL A 42 -2.83 -10.62 0.65
N LEU A 43 -3.90 -10.77 -0.10
CA LEU A 43 -4.70 -9.67 -0.63
C LEU A 43 -5.88 -9.42 0.30
N LEU A 44 -5.83 -8.29 1.03
CA LEU A 44 -6.98 -7.79 1.79
C LEU A 44 -7.89 -7.04 0.83
N LEU A 45 -9.05 -7.58 0.53
CA LEU A 45 -9.92 -7.09 -0.54
C LEU A 45 -11.37 -6.96 -0.08
N GLU A 46 -12.01 -5.87 -0.49
CA GLU A 46 -13.46 -5.74 -0.48
C GLU A 46 -14.01 -6.12 -1.86
N GLY A 47 -14.87 -7.15 -1.93
CA GLY A 47 -15.41 -7.69 -3.18
C GLY A 47 -14.69 -8.95 -3.67
N ASP A 48 -14.92 -9.29 -4.95
CA ASP A 48 -14.38 -10.50 -5.55
C ASP A 48 -12.93 -10.33 -6.00
N PRO A 49 -12.09 -11.37 -5.85
CA PRO A 49 -10.72 -11.32 -6.33
C PRO A 49 -10.66 -11.25 -7.86
N PRO A 50 -9.67 -10.52 -8.41
CA PRO A 50 -9.51 -10.47 -9.84
C PRO A 50 -9.13 -11.86 -10.39
N ALA A 51 -9.70 -12.22 -11.55
CA ALA A 51 -9.44 -13.52 -12.19
C ALA A 51 -7.96 -13.75 -12.56
N TRP A 52 -7.17 -12.68 -12.67
CA TRP A 52 -5.74 -12.72 -12.98
C TRP A 52 -4.84 -12.84 -11.74
N LEU A 53 -5.40 -12.91 -10.50
CA LEU A 53 -4.59 -13.04 -9.29
C LEU A 53 -3.70 -14.29 -9.36
N PRO A 54 -2.36 -14.18 -9.18
CA PRO A 54 -1.47 -15.34 -9.27
C PRO A 54 -1.75 -16.39 -8.19
N HIS A 55 -1.44 -17.63 -8.52
CA HIS A 55 -1.48 -18.71 -7.52
C HIS A 55 -0.55 -18.43 -6.35
N GLY A 56 -0.95 -18.85 -5.14
CA GLY A 56 -0.17 -18.65 -3.92
C GLY A 56 -0.49 -17.37 -3.16
N TRP A 57 -1.38 -16.53 -3.68
CA TRP A 57 -1.97 -15.42 -2.95
C TRP A 57 -3.23 -15.87 -2.21
N ARG A 58 -3.29 -15.57 -0.91
CA ARG A 58 -4.48 -15.79 -0.10
C ARG A 58 -5.35 -14.53 -0.11
N VAL A 59 -6.62 -14.65 -0.45
CA VAL A 59 -7.58 -13.54 -0.39
C VAL A 59 -8.28 -13.55 0.96
N VAL A 60 -8.31 -12.40 1.60
CA VAL A 60 -8.95 -12.21 2.90
C VAL A 60 -9.88 -10.99 2.79
N PRO A 61 -11.17 -11.11 3.13
CA PRO A 61 -12.08 -9.97 3.13
C PRO A 61 -11.61 -8.90 4.11
N GLN A 62 -11.70 -7.64 3.70
CA GLN A 62 -11.49 -6.51 4.59
C GLN A 62 -12.60 -6.45 5.64
N SER A 63 -12.24 -6.01 6.85
CA SER A 63 -13.22 -5.69 7.90
C SER A 63 -13.95 -4.39 7.55
N SER A 64 -15.13 -4.19 8.12
CA SER A 64 -15.81 -2.89 8.12
C SER A 64 -15.08 -1.85 8.97
N GLY A 65 -15.42 -0.58 8.79
CA GLY A 65 -14.85 0.54 9.55
C GLY A 65 -13.95 1.46 8.71
N ASP A 66 -13.33 2.42 9.37
CA ASP A 66 -12.36 3.31 8.75
C ASP A 66 -11.04 2.59 8.41
N LEU A 67 -10.12 3.27 7.75
CA LEU A 67 -8.86 2.67 7.33
C LEU A 67 -8.04 2.14 8.53
N GLY A 68 -7.97 2.88 9.64
CA GLY A 68 -7.24 2.46 10.84
C GLY A 68 -7.83 1.20 11.46
N GLN A 69 -9.15 1.13 11.56
CA GLN A 69 -9.86 -0.05 12.08
C GLN A 69 -9.63 -1.27 11.18
N ARG A 70 -9.68 -1.10 9.85
CA ARG A 70 -9.41 -2.17 8.88
C ARG A 70 -7.97 -2.68 8.97
N LEU A 71 -7.00 -1.79 9.11
CA LEU A 71 -5.59 -2.16 9.31
C LEU A 71 -5.39 -2.90 10.63
N ALA A 72 -5.93 -2.38 11.74
CA ALA A 72 -5.87 -3.04 13.05
C ALA A 72 -6.44 -4.46 12.99
N ALA A 73 -7.63 -4.63 12.39
CA ALA A 73 -8.27 -5.92 12.22
C ALA A 73 -7.44 -6.86 11.32
N GLY A 74 -6.83 -6.35 10.26
CA GLY A 74 -5.93 -7.09 9.39
C GLY A 74 -4.74 -7.67 10.17
N PHE A 75 -4.02 -6.85 10.92
CA PHE A 75 -2.90 -7.30 11.75
C PHE A 75 -3.33 -8.24 12.88
N THR A 76 -4.47 -7.99 13.53
CA THR A 76 -5.01 -8.91 14.54
C THR A 76 -5.29 -10.29 13.97
N ARG A 77 -5.82 -10.36 12.74
CA ARG A 77 -6.20 -11.62 12.09
C ARG A 77 -5.01 -12.38 11.49
N LEU A 78 -4.03 -11.65 10.95
CA LEU A 78 -2.95 -12.21 10.14
C LEU A 78 -1.62 -12.32 10.89
N GLY A 79 -1.46 -11.61 11.99
CA GLY A 79 -0.22 -11.56 12.74
C GLY A 79 0.75 -10.48 12.25
N PRO A 80 2.01 -10.51 12.74
CA PRO A 80 3.05 -9.56 12.35
C PRO A 80 3.31 -9.59 10.85
N GLY A 81 3.48 -8.41 10.23
CA GLY A 81 3.69 -8.34 8.79
C GLY A 81 3.81 -6.91 8.27
N LEU A 82 3.87 -6.79 6.95
CA LEU A 82 3.84 -5.53 6.20
C LEU A 82 2.54 -5.43 5.41
N VAL A 83 1.89 -4.28 5.50
CA VAL A 83 0.80 -3.88 4.59
C VAL A 83 1.35 -2.82 3.64
N VAL A 84 1.05 -2.96 2.37
CA VAL A 84 1.41 -2.01 1.31
C VAL A 84 0.15 -1.60 0.55
N GLY A 85 0.05 -0.32 0.21
CA GLY A 85 -0.98 0.19 -0.70
C GLY A 85 -0.71 -0.24 -2.14
N MET A 86 -1.74 -0.36 -2.95
CA MET A 86 -1.62 -0.70 -4.37
C MET A 86 -1.17 0.48 -5.25
N GLU A 87 -0.93 1.63 -4.66
CA GLU A 87 -0.77 2.91 -5.35
C GLU A 87 0.68 3.29 -5.59
N THR A 88 1.62 2.47 -5.08
CA THR A 88 3.06 2.73 -5.11
C THR A 88 3.87 1.52 -5.60
N PRO A 89 3.56 0.92 -6.75
CA PRO A 89 4.23 -0.31 -7.20
C PRO A 89 5.76 -0.14 -7.32
N ALA A 90 6.24 1.05 -7.73
CA ALA A 90 7.66 1.35 -7.85
C ALA A 90 8.43 1.33 -6.50
N ALA A 91 7.74 1.47 -5.37
CA ALA A 91 8.37 1.45 -4.04
C ALA A 91 8.49 0.04 -3.45
N VAL A 92 7.82 -0.96 -4.03
CA VAL A 92 7.77 -2.34 -3.52
C VAL A 92 9.16 -2.97 -3.29
N PRO A 93 10.21 -2.74 -4.10
CA PRO A 93 11.54 -3.28 -3.81
C PRO A 93 12.09 -2.88 -2.43
N ALA A 94 11.66 -1.74 -1.87
CA ALA A 94 12.06 -1.33 -0.53
C ALA A 94 11.43 -2.17 0.59
N LEU A 95 10.42 -3.01 0.29
CA LEU A 95 9.82 -3.92 1.27
C LEU A 95 10.80 -4.96 1.80
N SER A 96 11.85 -5.34 1.04
CA SER A 96 12.92 -6.22 1.55
C SER A 96 13.59 -5.64 2.82
N LEU A 97 13.85 -4.32 2.84
CA LEU A 97 14.33 -3.64 4.05
C LEU A 97 13.30 -3.74 5.19
N GLY A 98 12.04 -3.51 4.90
CA GLY A 98 10.94 -3.60 5.87
C GLY A 98 10.77 -5.01 6.45
N LEU A 99 10.84 -6.05 5.61
CA LEU A 99 10.78 -7.45 6.04
C LEU A 99 11.97 -7.81 6.95
N GLY A 100 13.17 -7.32 6.63
CA GLY A 100 14.34 -7.46 7.50
C GLY A 100 14.14 -6.79 8.86
N ALA A 101 13.59 -5.58 8.88
CA ALA A 101 13.28 -4.82 10.10
C ALA A 101 12.24 -5.55 10.98
N LEU A 102 11.17 -6.07 10.38
CA LEU A 102 10.17 -6.86 11.12
C LEU A 102 10.77 -8.11 11.76
N ARG A 103 11.62 -8.84 11.04
CA ARG A 103 12.32 -10.02 11.58
C ARG A 103 13.23 -9.68 12.77
N SER A 104 13.78 -8.48 12.81
CA SER A 104 14.56 -7.97 13.97
C SER A 104 13.70 -7.33 15.05
N GLY A 105 12.38 -7.37 14.95
CA GLY A 105 11.45 -6.89 15.97
C GLY A 105 11.14 -5.39 15.89
N SER A 106 11.51 -4.70 14.80
CA SER A 106 11.21 -3.29 14.57
C SER A 106 9.89 -3.12 13.81
N ASN A 107 9.13 -2.08 14.15
CA ASN A 107 8.02 -1.62 13.32
C ASN A 107 8.55 -0.92 12.06
N VAL A 108 7.70 -0.73 11.06
CA VAL A 108 8.08 -0.15 9.76
C VAL A 108 7.07 0.89 9.34
N LEU A 109 7.53 1.98 8.73
CA LEU A 109 6.68 2.95 8.05
C LEU A 109 7.34 3.38 6.75
N GLY A 110 6.59 3.36 5.65
CA GLY A 110 6.98 3.92 4.37
C GLY A 110 6.21 5.23 4.11
N PRO A 111 6.81 6.41 4.31
CA PRO A 111 6.13 7.68 4.14
C PRO A 111 5.70 7.90 2.69
N ALA A 112 4.57 8.57 2.48
CA ALA A 112 4.11 9.05 1.17
C ALA A 112 4.31 10.56 1.05
N LEU A 113 4.44 11.06 -0.19
CA LEU A 113 4.67 12.50 -0.45
C LEU A 113 3.47 13.37 -0.09
N ASP A 114 2.29 12.81 -0.03
CA ASP A 114 1.04 13.51 0.34
C ASP A 114 0.87 13.70 1.86
N GLY A 115 1.86 13.25 2.67
CA GLY A 115 1.81 13.28 4.13
C GLY A 115 1.17 12.03 4.75
N GLY A 116 0.74 11.06 3.94
CA GLY A 116 0.30 9.73 4.36
C GLY A 116 1.46 8.73 4.48
N TYR A 117 1.15 7.47 4.26
CA TYR A 117 2.13 6.39 4.16
C TYR A 117 1.68 5.34 3.14
N TRP A 118 2.64 4.81 2.38
CA TRP A 118 2.42 3.79 1.38
C TRP A 118 2.61 2.36 1.91
N ALA A 119 3.35 2.21 3.02
CA ALA A 119 3.55 0.93 3.70
C ALA A 119 3.57 1.11 5.22
N ILE A 120 3.08 0.10 5.94
CA ILE A 120 3.16 0.03 7.39
C ILE A 120 3.41 -1.41 7.83
N GLY A 121 4.32 -1.59 8.79
CA GLY A 121 4.64 -2.88 9.38
C GLY A 121 4.54 -2.87 10.89
N VAL A 122 3.92 -3.91 11.45
CA VAL A 122 3.79 -4.12 12.89
C VAL A 122 4.48 -5.43 13.24
N ALA A 123 5.51 -5.35 14.09
CA ALA A 123 6.34 -6.50 14.47
C ALA A 123 5.75 -7.34 15.61
N ASP A 124 4.80 -6.81 16.36
CA ASP A 124 4.12 -7.49 17.45
C ASP A 124 2.62 -7.20 17.39
N THR A 125 1.81 -8.25 17.34
CA THR A 125 0.34 -8.14 17.22
C THR A 125 -0.39 -8.75 18.42
N ARG A 126 0.36 -9.00 19.51
CA ARG A 126 -0.22 -9.55 20.74
C ARG A 126 -1.02 -8.50 21.49
N ASP A 127 -1.92 -8.98 22.32
CA ASP A 127 -2.77 -8.17 23.19
C ASP A 127 -3.53 -7.09 22.41
N ASP A 128 -3.50 -5.84 22.90
CA ASP A 128 -4.14 -4.68 22.30
C ASP A 128 -3.24 -3.89 21.31
N THR A 129 -2.06 -4.42 20.97
CA THR A 129 -1.05 -3.72 20.17
C THR A 129 -1.60 -3.24 18.83
N CYS A 130 -2.37 -4.07 18.13
CA CYS A 130 -2.94 -3.68 16.84
C CYS A 130 -3.93 -2.52 16.97
N ALA A 131 -4.80 -2.54 17.98
CA ALA A 131 -5.72 -1.44 18.24
C ALA A 131 -4.97 -0.15 18.61
N ARG A 132 -3.95 -0.24 19.46
CA ARG A 132 -3.12 0.89 19.88
C ARG A 132 -2.29 1.46 18.73
N ALA A 133 -1.84 0.64 17.79
CA ALA A 133 -1.04 1.08 16.65
C ALA A 133 -1.78 2.12 15.78
N PHE A 134 -3.09 2.09 15.74
CA PHE A 134 -3.92 2.95 14.88
C PHE A 134 -4.86 3.89 15.66
N ALA A 135 -4.88 3.79 17.00
CA ALA A 135 -5.78 4.59 17.82
C ALA A 135 -5.47 6.10 17.72
N GLY A 136 -6.48 6.89 17.38
CA GLY A 136 -6.36 8.36 17.33
C GLY A 136 -5.53 8.90 16.16
N VAL A 137 -5.20 8.07 15.17
CA VAL A 137 -4.58 8.53 13.92
C VAL A 137 -5.68 8.99 12.97
N GLU A 138 -5.64 10.26 12.57
CA GLU A 138 -6.54 10.81 11.55
C GLU A 138 -6.11 10.32 10.17
N MET A 139 -6.91 9.45 9.57
CA MET A 139 -6.63 8.89 8.26
C MET A 139 -6.98 9.87 7.13
N SER A 140 -6.25 9.77 6.01
CA SER A 140 -6.48 10.56 4.78
C SER A 140 -6.27 12.08 4.95
N THR A 141 -5.33 12.46 5.79
CA THR A 141 -4.85 13.84 5.95
C THR A 141 -3.37 13.95 5.63
N ASP A 142 -2.86 15.16 5.40
CA ASP A 142 -1.43 15.44 5.20
C ASP A 142 -0.56 15.21 6.46
N ARG A 143 -1.20 14.93 7.60
CA ARG A 143 -0.55 14.64 8.89
C ARG A 143 -0.64 13.17 9.30
N THR A 144 -1.30 12.34 8.49
CA THR A 144 -1.52 10.91 8.81
C THR A 144 -0.21 10.18 9.07
N GLY A 145 0.79 10.37 8.23
CA GLY A 145 2.11 9.71 8.36
C GLY A 145 2.86 10.12 9.63
N GLU A 146 2.85 11.41 9.97
CA GLU A 146 3.47 11.92 11.21
C GLU A 146 2.77 11.34 12.46
N GLN A 147 1.45 11.37 12.49
CA GLN A 147 0.66 10.81 13.60
C GLN A 147 0.89 9.29 13.73
N GLN A 148 0.93 8.58 12.60
CA GLN A 148 1.17 7.14 12.57
C GLN A 148 2.58 6.80 13.06
N LEU A 149 3.60 7.55 12.65
CA LEU A 149 4.97 7.36 13.12
C LEU A 149 5.08 7.53 14.65
N ARG A 150 4.47 8.59 15.16
CA ARG A 150 4.40 8.84 16.63
C ARG A 150 3.74 7.67 17.34
N ARG A 151 2.61 7.19 16.81
CA ARG A 151 1.89 6.06 17.40
C ARG A 151 2.71 4.77 17.41
N LEU A 152 3.46 4.49 16.33
CA LEU A 152 4.35 3.33 16.27
C LEU A 152 5.51 3.43 17.31
N HIS A 153 6.06 4.62 17.54
CA HIS A 153 7.06 4.83 18.60
C HIS A 153 6.49 4.59 19.99
N GLU A 154 5.25 4.99 20.25
CA GLU A 154 4.57 4.78 21.55
C GLU A 154 4.33 3.30 21.88
N LEU A 155 4.45 2.39 20.88
CA LEU A 155 4.44 0.94 21.13
C LEU A 155 5.75 0.43 21.74
N GLY A 156 6.77 1.29 21.90
CA GLY A 156 8.03 0.96 22.58
C GLY A 156 9.00 0.10 21.76
N ARG A 157 8.81 -0.01 20.44
CA ARG A 157 9.71 -0.71 19.52
C ARG A 157 10.40 0.28 18.59
N PRO A 158 11.63 -0.03 18.10
CA PRO A 158 12.25 0.77 17.06
C PRO A 158 11.33 0.84 15.82
N VAL A 159 11.40 1.95 15.10
CA VAL A 159 10.67 2.13 13.83
C VAL A 159 11.69 2.36 12.72
N VAL A 160 11.65 1.53 11.68
CA VAL A 160 12.45 1.70 10.47
C VAL A 160 11.63 2.42 9.43
N LEU A 161 12.17 3.53 8.92
CA LEU A 161 11.54 4.27 7.82
C LEU A 161 12.04 3.70 6.48
N LEU A 162 11.10 3.38 5.62
CA LEU A 162 11.38 3.08 4.22
C LEU A 162 11.53 4.38 3.42
N PRO A 163 12.11 4.33 2.21
CA PRO A 163 12.14 5.49 1.32
C PRO A 163 10.75 6.09 1.11
N THR A 164 10.69 7.41 1.09
CA THR A 164 9.44 8.12 0.75
C THR A 164 9.05 7.83 -0.69
N ALA A 165 7.77 7.59 -0.94
CA ALA A 165 7.26 7.31 -2.27
C ALA A 165 6.10 8.23 -2.66
N ARG A 166 5.90 8.36 -3.97
CA ARG A 166 4.73 9.02 -4.56
C ARG A 166 3.66 7.96 -4.83
N ASP A 167 2.49 8.16 -4.31
CA ASP A 167 1.31 7.36 -4.64
C ASP A 167 0.60 7.91 -5.90
N ILE A 168 -0.18 7.08 -6.54
CA ILE A 168 -0.97 7.45 -7.72
C ILE A 168 -2.36 7.86 -7.24
N ASP A 169 -2.58 9.14 -6.92
CA ASP A 169 -3.86 9.61 -6.37
C ASP A 169 -4.50 10.76 -7.16
N THR A 170 -3.71 11.61 -7.78
CA THR A 170 -4.15 12.75 -8.59
C THR A 170 -3.75 12.58 -10.06
N PHE A 171 -4.29 13.43 -10.95
CA PHE A 171 -3.89 13.39 -12.36
C PHE A 171 -2.42 13.79 -12.57
N ASP A 172 -1.85 14.65 -11.73
CA ASP A 172 -0.42 14.98 -11.74
C ASP A 172 0.45 13.75 -11.43
N ASP A 173 -0.03 12.83 -10.58
CA ASP A 173 0.65 11.56 -10.31
C ASP A 173 0.56 10.62 -11.51
N VAL A 174 -0.55 10.65 -12.26
CA VAL A 174 -0.67 9.93 -13.55
C VAL A 174 0.33 10.45 -14.57
N VAL A 175 0.53 11.77 -14.65
CA VAL A 175 1.53 12.39 -15.52
C VAL A 175 2.94 11.97 -15.10
N ALA A 176 3.23 11.98 -13.80
CA ALA A 176 4.52 11.52 -13.27
C ALA A 176 4.75 10.02 -13.57
N LEU A 177 3.73 9.17 -13.38
CA LEU A 177 3.78 7.75 -13.71
C LEU A 177 4.03 7.51 -15.20
N ALA A 178 3.40 8.30 -16.08
CA ALA A 178 3.57 8.20 -17.53
C ALA A 178 5.02 8.47 -17.99
N ALA A 179 5.79 9.25 -17.21
CA ALA A 179 7.20 9.53 -17.45
C ALA A 179 8.13 8.38 -16.97
N SER A 180 7.64 7.42 -16.19
CA SER A 180 8.42 6.28 -15.73
C SER A 180 8.91 5.42 -16.90
N THR A 181 10.10 4.84 -16.75
CA THR A 181 10.74 3.97 -17.74
C THR A 181 10.65 2.48 -17.39
N ASP A 182 9.83 2.10 -16.41
CA ASP A 182 9.68 0.70 -16.03
C ASP A 182 9.06 -0.12 -17.17
N PRO A 183 9.82 -1.03 -17.79
CA PRO A 183 9.35 -1.81 -18.95
C PRO A 183 8.37 -2.92 -18.56
N GLY A 184 8.36 -3.35 -17.30
CA GLY A 184 7.49 -4.42 -16.79
C GLY A 184 6.11 -3.92 -16.34
N SER A 185 5.96 -2.62 -16.14
CA SER A 185 4.74 -2.04 -15.59
C SER A 185 3.56 -2.08 -16.57
N ARG A 186 2.39 -2.46 -16.07
CA ARG A 186 1.10 -2.37 -16.76
C ARG A 186 0.49 -0.98 -16.61
N SER A 187 0.70 -0.34 -15.46
CA SER A 187 0.14 0.98 -15.15
C SER A 187 0.82 2.11 -15.96
N VAL A 188 2.11 2.02 -16.26
CA VAL A 188 2.84 3.03 -17.05
C VAL A 188 2.27 3.20 -18.47
N PRO A 189 2.10 2.14 -19.30
CA PRO A 189 1.46 2.28 -20.60
C PRO A 189 0.03 2.80 -20.51
N PHE A 190 -0.71 2.44 -19.46
CA PHE A 190 -2.06 2.92 -19.23
C PHE A 190 -2.05 4.43 -18.92
N ALA A 191 -1.18 4.89 -18.02
CA ALA A 191 -1.01 6.30 -17.71
C ALA A 191 -0.64 7.14 -18.94
N ARG A 192 0.27 6.64 -19.79
CA ARG A 192 0.65 7.30 -21.05
C ARG A 192 -0.54 7.47 -22.01
N ARG A 193 -1.43 6.48 -22.07
CA ARG A 193 -2.68 6.61 -22.88
C ARG A 193 -3.61 7.66 -22.31
N LEU A 194 -3.79 7.70 -20.97
CA LEU A 194 -4.62 8.69 -20.30
C LEU A 194 -4.10 10.11 -20.53
N VAL A 195 -2.80 10.35 -20.32
CA VAL A 195 -2.18 11.67 -20.53
C VAL A 195 -2.36 12.14 -21.97
N ARG A 196 -2.18 11.24 -22.98
CA ARG A 196 -2.40 11.61 -24.39
C ARG A 196 -3.87 11.91 -24.73
N ALA A 197 -4.81 11.32 -24.02
CA ALA A 197 -6.23 11.47 -24.31
C ALA A 197 -6.89 12.64 -23.56
N LEU A 198 -6.32 13.07 -22.43
CA LEU A 198 -6.94 14.00 -21.49
C LEU A 198 -6.09 15.26 -21.22
N GLY A 199 -4.79 15.24 -21.59
CA GLY A 199 -3.87 16.38 -21.60
C GLY A 199 -3.76 16.95 -22.99
#